data_21a9018cdf5d8352109c9d311258bf5b
#
_entry.id   21a9018cdf5d8352109c9d311258bf5b
#
_cell.length_a   1.000
_cell.length_b   1.000
_cell.length_c   1.000
_cell.angle_alpha   90.00
_cell.angle_beta   90.00
_cell.angle_gamma   90.00
#
_symmetry.space_group_name_H-M   'P 1'
#
loop_
_entity.id
_entity.type
_entity.pdbx_description
1 polymer ?
#
loop_
_entity_poly.entity_id
_entity_poly.type
_entity_poly.pdbx_seq_one_letter_code
_entity_poly.pdbx_strand_id
1 'polypeptide(L)'
;MEENRINSVGETADTIGGGENLETPHKRRVRYKGTHPRSYKEKYKELQPEKYGDTIAKVISKGSTPAGMHISIMVKEILDFLNIQPGQTGLDATLGYGGHTSHMLACLKGEGHMYALDVDTIEMEKTRKRLADKGFGPDILTIKHLNFANIDQVAE
;
A
#
# COMPACT_ATOMS: atom_id res chain seq x y z
N MET A 1 -53.47 50.85 -28.24
CA MET A 1 -53.67 51.83 -27.18
C MET A 1 -52.41 51.78 -26.36
N GLU A 2 -51.59 52.64 -26.73
CA GLU A 2 -51.13 53.90 -26.11
C GLU A 2 -50.13 53.58 -25.04
N GLU A 3 -48.86 53.84 -25.25
CA GLU A 3 -48.16 55.13 -25.06
C GLU A 3 -48.00 55.42 -23.57
N ASN A 4 -46.87 55.77 -23.02
CA ASN A 4 -45.92 56.79 -23.36
C ASN A 4 -44.75 56.71 -22.34
N ARG A 5 -43.49 56.85 -22.72
CA ARG A 5 -42.62 58.04 -22.55
C ARG A 5 -42.48 58.52 -21.08
N ILE A 6 -41.40 58.97 -20.59
CA ILE A 6 -40.15 59.63 -21.01
C ILE A 6 -39.24 59.77 -19.82
N ASN A 7 -37.90 59.79 -20.03
CA ASN A 7 -36.82 60.64 -19.49
C ASN A 7 -36.81 61.07 -18.01
N SER A 8 -35.69 60.94 -17.38
CA SER A 8 -34.64 61.95 -17.29
C SER A 8 -33.50 61.49 -16.40
N VAL A 9 -32.34 61.46 -16.95
CA VAL A 9 -31.12 62.23 -16.61
C VAL A 9 -30.93 62.53 -15.14
N GLY A 10 -29.85 62.00 -14.61
CA GLY A 10 -29.28 62.35 -13.34
C GLY A 10 -27.86 61.78 -13.25
N GLU A 11 -26.91 62.55 -13.81
CA GLU A 11 -25.48 62.39 -13.55
C GLU A 11 -25.20 62.63 -12.10
N THR A 12 -24.42 61.79 -11.47
CA THR A 12 -23.34 62.22 -10.55
C THR A 12 -22.33 61.05 -10.44
N ALA A 13 -21.25 61.30 -10.97
CA ALA A 13 -19.84 61.30 -10.63
C ALA A 13 -19.37 60.32 -9.52
N ASP A 14 -18.36 59.59 -9.91
CA ASP A 14 -17.15 59.23 -9.17
C ASP A 14 -17.26 58.50 -7.83
N THR A 15 -16.87 57.23 -7.87
CA THR A 15 -15.74 56.85 -7.02
C THR A 15 -15.03 55.63 -7.60
N ILE A 16 -13.85 55.87 -8.12
CA ILE A 16 -12.85 54.93 -8.50
C ILE A 16 -12.40 54.18 -7.22
N GLY A 17 -12.88 52.97 -7.09
CA GLY A 17 -12.34 52.02 -6.13
C GLY A 17 -11.45 51.02 -6.88
N GLY A 18 -10.21 51.44 -7.18
CA GLY A 18 -9.18 50.56 -7.65
C GLY A 18 -8.87 49.52 -6.59
N GLY A 19 -9.49 48.35 -6.67
CA GLY A 19 -9.04 47.18 -5.96
C GLY A 19 -7.74 46.73 -6.59
N GLU A 20 -6.62 47.16 -6.01
CA GLU A 20 -5.32 46.54 -6.28
C GLU A 20 -5.41 45.07 -5.96
N ASN A 21 -5.54 44.31 -7.00
CA ASN A 21 -5.33 42.87 -6.95
C ASN A 21 -3.85 42.66 -6.62
N LEU A 22 -3.53 42.67 -5.32
CA LEU A 22 -2.23 42.25 -4.83
C LEU A 22 -2.10 40.76 -5.20
N GLU A 23 -1.69 40.50 -6.44
CA GLU A 23 -1.16 39.22 -6.83
C GLU A 23 0.00 38.91 -5.90
N THR A 24 -0.30 38.15 -4.83
CA THR A 24 0.76 37.57 -4.02
C THR A 24 1.63 36.75 -4.97
N PRO A 25 2.93 37.07 -5.10
CA PRO A 25 3.78 36.36 -6.05
C PRO A 25 3.70 34.88 -5.73
N HIS A 26 3.27 34.10 -6.72
CA HIS A 26 3.13 32.66 -6.62
C HIS A 26 4.47 32.09 -6.17
N LYS A 27 4.58 31.79 -4.87
CA LYS A 27 5.79 31.26 -4.26
C LYS A 27 6.04 29.90 -4.90
N ARG A 28 6.98 29.84 -5.85
CA ARG A 28 7.39 28.57 -6.46
C ARG A 28 7.62 27.59 -5.34
N ARG A 29 6.88 26.48 -5.35
CA ARG A 29 7.13 25.38 -4.42
C ARG A 29 8.63 25.13 -4.45
N VAL A 30 9.25 25.19 -3.28
CA VAL A 30 10.65 24.84 -3.13
C VAL A 30 10.84 23.51 -3.86
N ARG A 31 11.64 23.51 -4.93
CA ARG A 31 11.98 22.26 -5.61
C ARG A 31 12.45 21.33 -4.53
N TYR A 32 11.74 20.22 -4.37
CA TYR A 32 12.16 19.16 -3.48
C TYR A 32 13.61 18.87 -3.83
N LYS A 33 14.54 19.36 -3.02
CA LYS A 33 15.92 18.91 -3.01
C LYS A 33 15.83 17.50 -2.50
N GLY A 34 15.46 16.57 -3.40
CA GLY A 34 15.41 15.18 -3.10
C GLY A 34 16.76 14.78 -2.58
N THR A 35 16.88 14.78 -1.27
CA THR A 35 17.92 14.05 -0.61
C THR A 35 17.58 12.59 -0.89
N HIS A 36 18.02 12.11 -2.07
CA HIS A 36 18.08 10.68 -2.24
C HIS A 36 18.93 10.17 -1.10
N PRO A 37 18.35 9.40 -0.17
CA PRO A 37 19.11 8.88 0.94
C PRO A 37 20.31 8.14 0.35
N ARG A 38 21.52 8.56 0.75
CA ARG A 38 22.75 7.99 0.24
C ARG A 38 23.00 6.58 0.75
N SER A 39 22.31 6.20 1.81
CA SER A 39 22.40 4.86 2.38
C SER A 39 21.09 4.10 2.23
N TYR A 40 21.18 2.80 2.02
CA TYR A 40 20.06 1.86 1.98
C TYR A 40 19.17 1.98 3.24
N LYS A 41 19.80 2.09 4.41
CA LYS A 41 19.11 2.21 5.70
C LYS A 41 18.26 3.48 5.85
N GLU A 42 18.68 4.57 5.21
CA GLU A 42 17.91 5.83 5.22
C GLU A 42 16.76 5.83 4.21
N LYS A 43 16.91 5.04 3.14
CA LYS A 43 15.86 4.86 2.13
C LYS A 43 14.71 4.01 2.67
N TYR A 44 15.01 2.99 3.46
CA TYR A 44 14.05 2.04 4.01
C TYR A 44 13.90 2.24 5.52
N LYS A 45 13.25 3.35 5.89
CA LYS A 45 13.03 3.76 7.30
C LYS A 45 12.24 2.73 8.10
N GLU A 46 11.37 1.99 7.45
CA GLU A 46 10.58 0.91 8.01
C GLU A 46 11.40 -0.26 8.54
N LEU A 47 12.64 -0.41 8.09
CA LEU A 47 13.58 -1.39 8.66
C LEU A 47 14.18 -0.94 10.00
N GLN A 48 13.84 0.27 10.45
CA GLN A 48 14.27 0.83 11.73
C GLN A 48 13.06 1.42 12.48
N PRO A 49 12.09 0.58 12.89
CA PRO A 49 10.85 1.04 13.53
C PRO A 49 11.12 1.78 14.84
N GLU A 50 12.17 1.43 15.56
CA GLU A 50 12.60 2.11 16.79
C GLU A 50 12.91 3.59 16.57
N LYS A 51 13.49 3.93 15.42
CA LYS A 51 13.89 5.30 15.08
C LYS A 51 12.82 6.08 14.32
N TYR A 52 12.01 5.41 13.51
CA TYR A 52 11.08 6.03 12.56
C TYR A 52 9.61 5.61 12.76
N GLY A 53 9.26 5.06 13.92
CA GLY A 53 7.93 4.54 14.23
C GLY A 53 6.80 5.52 13.92
N ASP A 54 6.93 6.79 14.33
CA ASP A 54 5.94 7.84 14.05
C ASP A 54 5.78 8.13 12.55
N THR A 55 6.89 8.05 11.80
CA THR A 55 6.86 8.26 10.34
C THR A 55 6.15 7.10 9.65
N ILE A 56 6.43 5.89 10.08
CA ILE A 56 5.80 4.66 9.58
C ILE A 56 4.30 4.70 9.88
N ALA A 57 3.91 5.00 11.12
CA ALA A 57 2.52 5.13 11.53
C ALA A 57 1.75 6.18 10.71
N LYS A 58 2.36 7.34 10.44
CA LYS A 58 1.78 8.39 9.58
C LYS A 58 1.61 7.96 8.12
N VAL A 59 2.50 7.14 7.59
CA VAL A 59 2.40 6.61 6.22
C VAL A 59 1.25 5.61 6.14
N ILE A 60 1.16 4.70 7.11
CA ILE A 60 0.09 3.70 7.20
C ILE A 60 -1.27 4.36 7.39
N SER A 61 -1.38 5.36 8.28
CA SER A 61 -2.64 6.08 8.54
C SER A 61 -3.19 6.83 7.32
N LYS A 62 -2.33 7.15 6.35
CA LYS A 62 -2.70 7.75 5.06
C LYS A 62 -3.06 6.72 3.99
N GLY A 63 -3.17 5.44 4.34
CA GLY A 63 -3.44 4.37 3.39
C GLY A 63 -2.28 4.07 2.44
N SER A 64 -1.07 4.53 2.76
CA SER A 64 0.13 4.27 1.96
C SER A 64 0.98 3.18 2.60
N THR A 65 1.66 2.39 1.77
CA THR A 65 2.61 1.38 2.25
C THR A 65 3.98 2.01 2.41
N PRO A 66 4.62 1.91 3.58
CA PRO A 66 6.02 2.32 3.74
C PRO A 66 6.92 1.59 2.75
N ALA A 67 7.93 2.28 2.21
CA ALA A 67 8.88 1.68 1.28
C ALA A 67 9.61 0.50 1.96
N GLY A 68 9.48 -0.72 1.43
CA GLY A 68 10.04 -1.96 2.00
C GLY A 68 9.06 -2.76 2.86
N MET A 69 7.84 -2.27 3.11
CA MET A 69 6.75 -3.08 3.65
C MET A 69 5.75 -3.37 2.53
N HIS A 70 5.61 -4.61 2.15
CA HIS A 70 4.51 -5.04 1.29
C HIS A 70 3.28 -5.32 2.15
N ILE A 71 2.27 -4.45 2.04
CA ILE A 71 0.92 -4.77 2.49
C ILE A 71 0.22 -5.43 1.30
N SER A 72 -0.17 -6.68 1.48
CA SER A 72 -0.89 -7.41 0.43
C SER A 72 -2.21 -6.71 0.11
N ILE A 73 -2.46 -6.49 -1.16
CA ILE A 73 -3.70 -5.90 -1.65
C ILE A 73 -4.81 -6.95 -1.73
N MET A 74 -6.08 -6.51 -1.65
CA MET A 74 -7.26 -7.35 -1.87
C MET A 74 -7.32 -8.61 -0.99
N VAL A 75 -6.72 -8.57 0.21
CA VAL A 75 -6.68 -9.73 1.12
C VAL A 75 -8.09 -10.19 1.45
N LYS A 76 -8.98 -9.25 1.79
CA LYS A 76 -10.36 -9.58 2.15
C LYS A 76 -11.09 -10.25 0.99
N GLU A 77 -11.01 -9.67 -0.20
CA GLU A 77 -11.68 -10.17 -1.40
C GLU A 77 -11.17 -11.56 -1.79
N ILE A 78 -9.87 -11.79 -1.69
CA ILE A 78 -9.25 -13.09 -1.98
C ILE A 78 -9.73 -14.14 -0.96
N LEU A 79 -9.72 -13.82 0.33
CA LEU A 79 -10.17 -14.76 1.36
C LEU A 79 -11.67 -15.05 1.27
N ASP A 80 -12.50 -14.03 0.99
CA ASP A 80 -13.93 -14.20 0.77
C ASP A 80 -14.21 -15.10 -0.44
N PHE A 81 -13.45 -14.92 -1.54
CA PHE A 81 -13.58 -15.74 -2.74
C PHE A 81 -13.13 -17.18 -2.53
N LEU A 82 -11.98 -17.39 -1.89
CA LEU A 82 -11.44 -18.72 -1.66
C LEU A 82 -12.22 -19.50 -0.59
N ASN A 83 -12.86 -18.81 0.34
CA ASN A 83 -13.66 -19.39 1.44
C ASN A 83 -12.94 -20.54 2.16
N ILE A 84 -11.69 -20.31 2.53
CA ILE A 84 -10.78 -21.32 3.09
C ILE A 84 -11.34 -21.87 4.40
N GLN A 85 -11.39 -23.20 4.49
CA GLN A 85 -11.84 -23.93 5.65
C GLN A 85 -10.69 -24.72 6.30
N PRO A 86 -10.73 -24.95 7.64
CA PRO A 86 -9.80 -25.86 8.29
C PRO A 86 -9.76 -27.25 7.61
N GLY A 87 -8.60 -27.86 7.58
CA GLY A 87 -8.37 -29.18 6.95
C GLY A 87 -8.10 -29.14 5.43
N GLN A 88 -8.23 -27.98 4.80
CA GLN A 88 -7.94 -27.86 3.37
C GLN A 88 -6.45 -27.76 3.07
N THR A 89 -6.09 -28.05 1.82
CA THR A 89 -4.77 -27.81 1.28
C THR A 89 -4.84 -26.62 0.31
N GLY A 90 -3.93 -25.66 0.44
CA GLY A 90 -3.86 -24.49 -0.41
C GLY A 90 -2.49 -24.30 -1.04
N LEU A 91 -2.45 -23.45 -2.08
CA LEU A 91 -1.22 -23.09 -2.76
C LEU A 91 -1.16 -21.60 -3.00
N ASP A 92 -0.03 -20.98 -2.60
CA ASP A 92 0.36 -19.62 -2.99
C ASP A 92 1.52 -19.74 -3.99
N ALA A 93 1.25 -19.47 -5.26
CA ALA A 93 2.21 -19.62 -6.33
C ALA A 93 3.25 -18.49 -6.41
N THR A 94 3.15 -17.47 -5.53
CA THR A 94 4.03 -16.31 -5.48
C THR A 94 4.18 -15.81 -4.04
N LEU A 95 4.92 -16.54 -3.22
CA LEU A 95 5.06 -16.29 -1.78
C LEU A 95 5.41 -14.84 -1.43
N GLY A 96 6.43 -14.28 -2.10
CA GLY A 96 6.95 -12.94 -1.82
C GLY A 96 7.16 -12.69 -0.33
N TYR A 97 6.55 -11.64 0.19
CA TYR A 97 6.58 -11.28 1.63
C TYR A 97 5.70 -12.19 2.51
N GLY A 98 4.95 -13.13 1.94
CA GLY A 98 4.08 -14.04 2.66
C GLY A 98 2.82 -13.38 3.23
N GLY A 99 2.41 -12.25 2.66
CA GLY A 99 1.24 -11.53 3.15
C GLY A 99 -0.05 -12.33 2.95
N HIS A 100 -0.34 -12.76 1.72
CA HIS A 100 -1.50 -13.62 1.43
C HIS A 100 -1.38 -14.97 2.14
N THR A 101 -0.21 -15.63 2.02
CA THR A 101 0.07 -16.90 2.71
C THR A 101 -0.24 -16.84 4.20
N SER A 102 0.17 -15.76 4.90
CA SER A 102 -0.08 -15.64 6.35
C SER A 102 -1.57 -15.56 6.68
N HIS A 103 -2.37 -14.87 5.86
CA HIS A 103 -3.81 -14.78 6.05
C HIS A 103 -4.53 -16.08 5.72
N MET A 104 -4.11 -16.77 4.66
CA MET A 104 -4.64 -18.09 4.30
C MET A 104 -4.35 -19.13 5.39
N LEU A 105 -3.12 -19.16 5.93
CA LEU A 105 -2.75 -20.02 7.06
C LEU A 105 -3.59 -19.75 8.31
N ALA A 106 -3.88 -18.48 8.59
CA ALA A 106 -4.76 -18.13 9.71
C ALA A 106 -6.18 -18.69 9.54
N CYS A 107 -6.70 -18.76 8.30
CA CYS A 107 -8.00 -19.37 8.01
C CYS A 107 -8.02 -20.89 8.24
N LEU A 108 -6.89 -21.58 8.05
CA LEU A 108 -6.77 -23.01 8.30
C LEU A 108 -6.80 -23.37 9.80
N LYS A 109 -6.55 -22.41 10.70
CA LYS A 109 -6.59 -22.59 12.17
C LYS A 109 -5.71 -23.73 12.70
N GLY A 110 -4.60 -24.00 12.02
CA GLY A 110 -3.69 -25.11 12.35
C GLY A 110 -4.09 -26.48 11.79
N GLU A 111 -5.17 -26.55 11.04
CA GLU A 111 -5.62 -27.78 10.38
C GLU A 111 -5.49 -27.63 8.86
N GLY A 112 -4.82 -28.58 8.22
CA GLY A 112 -4.57 -28.53 6.77
C GLY A 112 -3.14 -28.16 6.43
N HIS A 113 -2.89 -27.76 5.18
CA HIS A 113 -1.52 -27.48 4.73
C HIS A 113 -1.48 -26.42 3.63
N MET A 114 -0.48 -25.56 3.66
CA MET A 114 -0.17 -24.60 2.60
C MET A 114 1.14 -24.93 1.92
N TYR A 115 1.12 -24.94 0.60
CA TYR A 115 2.31 -24.87 -0.22
C TYR A 115 2.51 -23.42 -0.68
N ALA A 116 3.76 -22.97 -0.71
CA ALA A 116 4.09 -21.64 -1.20
C ALA A 116 5.34 -21.70 -2.09
N LEU A 117 5.29 -21.01 -3.23
CA LEU A 117 6.35 -21.02 -4.21
C LEU A 117 6.98 -19.64 -4.34
N ASP A 118 8.28 -19.59 -4.54
CA ASP A 118 8.99 -18.39 -4.98
C ASP A 118 10.25 -18.76 -5.75
N VAL A 119 10.74 -17.84 -6.57
CA VAL A 119 12.02 -17.96 -7.28
C VAL A 119 13.15 -17.18 -6.60
N ASP A 120 12.83 -16.27 -5.68
CA ASP A 120 13.80 -15.49 -4.93
C ASP A 120 14.17 -16.20 -3.62
N THR A 121 15.30 -16.91 -3.66
CA THR A 121 15.80 -17.66 -2.50
C THR A 121 16.12 -16.77 -1.28
N ILE A 122 16.53 -15.52 -1.52
CA ILE A 122 16.89 -14.59 -0.44
C ILE A 122 15.61 -14.13 0.27
N GLU A 123 14.59 -13.78 -0.50
CA GLU A 123 13.32 -13.32 0.09
C GLU A 123 12.53 -14.48 0.71
N MET A 124 12.59 -15.67 0.13
CA MET A 124 12.02 -16.90 0.71
C MET A 124 12.50 -17.14 2.13
N GLU A 125 13.80 -17.08 2.40
CA GLU A 125 14.35 -17.34 3.73
C GLU A 125 13.89 -16.28 4.76
N LYS A 126 13.84 -15.02 4.35
CA LYS A 126 13.29 -13.96 5.20
C LYS A 126 11.81 -14.17 5.50
N THR A 127 11.05 -14.59 4.48
CA THR A 127 9.62 -14.85 4.61
C THR A 127 9.37 -16.10 5.45
N ARG A 128 10.15 -17.17 5.27
CA ARG A 128 10.10 -18.37 6.11
C ARG A 128 10.24 -18.00 7.58
N LYS A 129 11.24 -17.19 7.91
CA LYS A 129 11.45 -16.72 9.28
C LYS A 129 10.27 -15.89 9.79
N ARG A 130 9.77 -14.93 9.00
CA ARG A 130 8.61 -14.10 9.38
C ARG A 130 7.35 -14.93 9.67
N LEU A 131 7.11 -15.97 8.89
CA LEU A 131 5.97 -16.85 9.07
C LEU A 131 6.16 -17.77 10.28
N ALA A 132 7.36 -18.29 10.48
CA ALA A 132 7.68 -19.06 11.68
C ALA A 132 7.54 -18.23 12.96
N ASP A 133 7.99 -16.98 12.97
CA ASP A 133 7.82 -16.04 14.09
C ASP A 133 6.32 -15.74 14.39
N LYS A 134 5.43 -15.95 13.43
CA LYS A 134 3.97 -15.88 13.58
C LYS A 134 3.33 -17.21 14.00
N GLY A 135 4.12 -18.26 14.20
CA GLY A 135 3.65 -19.58 14.60
C GLY A 135 3.29 -20.51 13.44
N PHE A 136 3.63 -20.15 12.20
CA PHE A 136 3.41 -21.00 11.03
C PHE A 136 4.66 -21.80 10.69
N GLY A 137 4.75 -22.99 11.22
CA GLY A 137 5.87 -23.90 11.06
C GLY A 137 5.76 -24.86 9.89
N PRO A 138 6.74 -25.77 9.72
CA PRO A 138 6.78 -26.71 8.62
C PRO A 138 5.69 -27.79 8.67
N ASP A 139 4.99 -27.90 9.78
CA ASP A 139 3.83 -28.77 9.99
C ASP A 139 2.62 -28.36 9.14
N ILE A 140 2.43 -27.06 8.90
CA ILE A 140 1.32 -26.52 8.12
C ILE A 140 1.74 -25.73 6.87
N LEU A 141 3.05 -25.52 6.65
CA LEU A 141 3.58 -24.73 5.55
C LEU A 141 4.82 -25.35 4.94
N THR A 142 4.76 -25.66 3.65
CA THR A 142 5.90 -26.04 2.83
C THR A 142 6.21 -24.93 1.84
N ILE A 143 7.45 -24.39 1.89
CA ILE A 143 7.93 -23.39 0.93
C ILE A 143 8.91 -24.07 -0.01
N LYS A 144 8.62 -24.05 -1.32
CA LYS A 144 9.46 -24.63 -2.37
C LYS A 144 10.06 -23.51 -3.23
N HIS A 145 11.36 -23.62 -3.53
CA HIS A 145 12.02 -22.82 -4.55
C HIS A 145 11.63 -23.31 -5.92
N LEU A 146 10.59 -22.74 -6.50
CA LEU A 146 9.99 -23.21 -7.75
C LEU A 146 9.33 -22.05 -8.48
N ASN A 147 9.48 -22.02 -9.81
CA ASN A 147 8.70 -21.12 -10.65
C ASN A 147 7.27 -21.68 -10.76
N PHE A 148 6.27 -20.79 -10.63
CA PHE A 148 4.85 -21.18 -10.78
C PHE A 148 4.51 -21.85 -12.13
N ALA A 149 5.33 -21.63 -13.17
CA ALA A 149 5.19 -22.32 -14.44
C ALA A 149 5.39 -23.85 -14.34
N ASN A 150 6.00 -24.31 -13.25
CA ASN A 150 6.27 -25.72 -12.97
C ASN A 150 5.43 -26.21 -11.77
N ILE A 151 4.21 -25.71 -11.65
CA ILE A 151 3.31 -25.98 -10.52
C ILE A 151 2.96 -27.46 -10.37
N ASP A 152 3.03 -28.23 -11.46
CA ASP A 152 2.87 -29.66 -11.52
C ASP A 152 3.84 -30.42 -10.59
N GLN A 153 5.03 -29.87 -10.38
CA GLN A 153 6.06 -30.43 -9.49
C GLN A 153 5.79 -30.19 -7.99
N VAL A 154 4.71 -29.53 -7.65
CA VAL A 154 4.34 -29.31 -6.24
C VAL A 154 3.79 -30.57 -5.61
N ALA A 155 3.12 -31.41 -6.42
CA ALA A 155 2.48 -32.65 -5.99
C ALA A 155 3.44 -33.85 -5.88
N GLU A 156 4.69 -33.65 -6.34
CA GLU A 156 5.77 -34.67 -6.22
C GLU A 156 6.54 -34.44 -4.89
#